data_65ece648d7c37349ad1a9ce69d5e4523
#
_entry.id   65ece648d7c37349ad1a9ce69d5e4523
#
_cell.length_a   1.000
_cell.length_b   1.000
_cell.length_c   1.000
_cell.angle_alpha   90.00
_cell.angle_beta   90.00
_cell.angle_gamma   90.00
#
_symmetry.space_group_name_H-M   'P 1'
#
loop_
_entity.id
_entity.type
_entity.pdbx_description
1 polymer ?
#
loop_
_entity_poly.entity_id
_entity_poly.type
_entity_poly.pdbx_seq_one_letter_code
_entity_poly.pdbx_strand_id
1 'polypeptide(L)'
;VLHVRSGGRDLVVKACGPQNTHFPRELTAHRGWTDVLVARGDAGALVAADEDTRVLVLDRVPGRLALGTPDEHDPAVHRQAGALLRRLHDQTARTDPTYAEQEQAKTTAQLDRRHRIPAERVEAVRAVLARFRPTPVTVVPTHGDWQPRNWVVDDGRLRAIDLGRFAFRPAATDLTRLAVLHWQHDPALETAFIDGYGGDPRTPDAWRWIQLREAVGTAVWAHEVGDAGFEEQGHRMLDDALAAFAG
;
A
#
# COMPACT_ATOMS: atom_id res chain seq x y z
N VAL A 1 5.93 18.66 2.64
CA VAL A 1 4.94 18.86 1.56
C VAL A 1 4.36 20.26 1.71
N LEU A 2 4.34 21.01 0.61
CA LEU A 2 3.82 22.38 0.56
C LEU A 2 2.69 22.46 -0.47
N HIS A 3 1.65 23.25 -0.17
CA HIS A 3 0.66 23.66 -1.14
C HIS A 3 1.06 25.05 -1.66
N VAL A 4 1.15 25.19 -2.98
CA VAL A 4 1.62 26.42 -3.65
C VAL A 4 0.65 26.79 -4.75
N ARG A 5 0.35 28.09 -4.90
CA ARG A 5 -0.38 28.62 -6.04
C ARG A 5 0.56 29.40 -6.95
N SER A 6 0.66 29.00 -8.22
CA SER A 6 1.53 29.62 -9.19
C SER A 6 0.91 29.59 -10.57
N GLY A 7 0.91 30.71 -11.29
CA GLY A 7 0.36 30.81 -12.66
C GLY A 7 -1.11 30.39 -12.77
N GLY A 8 -1.91 30.61 -11.73
CA GLY A 8 -3.32 30.19 -11.68
C GLY A 8 -3.54 28.70 -11.40
N ARG A 9 -2.49 27.90 -11.18
CA ARG A 9 -2.54 26.48 -10.81
C ARG A 9 -2.34 26.28 -9.32
N ASP A 10 -3.07 25.35 -8.74
CA ASP A 10 -2.83 24.83 -7.40
C ASP A 10 -1.89 23.62 -7.49
N LEU A 11 -0.77 23.72 -6.81
CA LEU A 11 0.33 22.74 -6.90
C LEU A 11 0.66 22.16 -5.52
N VAL A 12 1.16 20.93 -5.52
CA VAL A 12 1.78 20.29 -4.35
C VAL A 12 3.27 20.13 -4.64
N VAL A 13 4.11 20.66 -3.75
CA VAL A 13 5.56 20.52 -3.80
C VAL A 13 6.00 19.57 -2.70
N LYS A 14 6.63 18.46 -3.07
CA LYS A 14 7.23 17.49 -2.15
C LYS A 14 8.76 17.58 -2.26
N ALA A 15 9.42 17.87 -1.14
CA ALA A 15 10.88 17.81 -1.03
C ALA A 15 11.27 16.70 -0.05
N CYS A 16 12.30 15.94 -0.37
CA CYS A 16 12.73 14.77 0.39
C CYS A 16 14.23 14.84 0.68
N GLY A 17 14.62 14.38 1.88
CA GLY A 17 16.04 14.23 2.22
C GLY A 17 16.71 13.11 1.40
N PRO A 18 18.06 13.08 1.38
CA PRO A 18 18.85 12.18 0.53
C PRO A 18 18.64 10.69 0.85
N GLN A 19 18.25 10.35 2.07
CA GLN A 19 17.98 8.98 2.50
C GLN A 19 16.53 8.53 2.27
N ASN A 20 15.68 9.40 1.76
CA ASN A 20 14.28 9.06 1.50
C ASN A 20 14.13 8.11 0.31
N THR A 21 13.58 6.92 0.54
CA THR A 21 13.39 5.89 -0.49
C THR A 21 12.08 6.04 -1.27
N HIS A 22 11.20 6.97 -0.88
CA HIS A 22 9.90 7.19 -1.51
C HIS A 22 10.04 8.04 -2.77
N PHE A 23 10.92 9.04 -2.78
CA PHE A 23 11.11 9.94 -3.92
C PHE A 23 11.32 9.21 -5.27
N PRO A 24 12.30 8.30 -5.41
CA PRO A 24 12.52 7.63 -6.70
C PRO A 24 11.33 6.75 -7.12
N ARG A 25 10.60 6.18 -6.16
CA ARG A 25 9.41 5.37 -6.45
C ARG A 25 8.24 6.23 -6.94
N GLU A 26 8.00 7.35 -6.27
CA GLU A 26 6.95 8.30 -6.65
C GLU A 26 7.23 8.93 -8.02
N LEU A 27 8.49 9.31 -8.26
CA LEU A 27 8.92 9.80 -9.57
C LEU A 27 8.71 8.75 -10.68
N THR A 28 9.10 7.49 -10.42
CA THR A 28 8.86 6.38 -11.35
C THR A 28 7.38 6.19 -11.64
N ALA A 29 6.53 6.25 -10.60
CA ALA A 29 5.08 6.15 -10.76
C ALA A 29 4.54 7.26 -11.67
N HIS A 30 4.89 8.51 -11.39
CA HIS A 30 4.39 9.65 -12.14
C HIS A 30 4.93 9.75 -13.56
N ARG A 31 6.11 9.20 -13.85
CA ARG A 31 6.68 9.19 -15.21
C ARG A 31 6.13 8.11 -16.12
N GLY A 32 5.51 7.07 -15.59
CA GLY A 32 5.13 5.95 -16.44
C GLY A 32 3.85 5.22 -16.10
N TRP A 33 3.22 5.49 -14.93
CA TRP A 33 2.13 4.64 -14.42
C TRP A 33 0.92 5.40 -13.90
N THR A 34 0.94 6.74 -13.87
CA THR A 34 -0.19 7.54 -13.39
C THR A 34 -1.06 8.10 -14.52
N ASP A 35 -0.64 8.02 -15.77
CA ASP A 35 -1.35 8.66 -16.90
C ASP A 35 -2.81 8.19 -17.02
N VAL A 36 -3.09 6.92 -16.78
CA VAL A 36 -4.45 6.36 -16.80
C VAL A 36 -5.36 6.97 -15.72
N LEU A 37 -4.80 7.45 -14.61
CA LEU A 37 -5.50 8.14 -13.54
C LEU A 37 -5.58 9.64 -13.82
N VAL A 38 -4.47 10.24 -14.24
CA VAL A 38 -4.36 11.68 -14.57
C VAL A 38 -5.32 12.06 -15.69
N ALA A 39 -5.39 11.28 -16.76
CA ALA A 39 -6.30 11.54 -17.89
C ALA A 39 -7.79 11.60 -17.48
N ARG A 40 -8.12 11.02 -16.34
CA ARG A 40 -9.46 11.04 -15.77
C ARG A 40 -9.61 12.07 -14.65
N GLY A 41 -8.54 12.73 -14.24
CA GLY A 41 -8.50 13.62 -13.07
C GLY A 41 -8.60 12.84 -11.74
N ASP A 42 -8.22 11.56 -11.73
CA ASP A 42 -8.23 10.69 -10.55
C ASP A 42 -6.90 10.73 -9.76
N ALA A 43 -5.87 11.40 -10.31
CA ALA A 43 -4.59 11.72 -9.65
C ALA A 43 -4.03 13.04 -10.19
N GLY A 44 -3.12 13.66 -9.42
CA GLY A 44 -2.40 14.86 -9.86
C GLY A 44 -1.33 14.54 -10.91
N ALA A 45 -1.24 15.37 -11.95
CA ALA A 45 -0.20 15.24 -12.96
C ALA A 45 1.17 15.69 -12.42
N LEU A 46 2.23 15.07 -12.91
CA LEU A 46 3.60 15.54 -12.69
C LEU A 46 3.82 16.82 -13.52
N VAL A 47 4.13 17.91 -12.83
CA VAL A 47 4.40 19.22 -13.44
C VAL A 47 5.90 19.42 -13.65
N ALA A 48 6.70 19.08 -12.64
CA ALA A 48 8.15 19.14 -12.68
C ALA A 48 8.77 18.18 -11.65
N ALA A 49 9.99 17.78 -11.91
CA ALA A 49 10.81 17.03 -10.96
C ALA A 49 12.26 17.47 -11.09
N ASP A 50 12.93 17.56 -9.95
CA ASP A 50 14.37 17.76 -9.84
C ASP A 50 14.96 16.59 -9.02
N GLU A 51 15.75 15.75 -9.68
CA GLU A 51 16.32 14.55 -9.08
C GLU A 51 17.49 14.87 -8.15
N ASP A 52 18.24 15.93 -8.46
CA ASP A 52 19.40 16.35 -7.66
C ASP A 52 18.97 16.90 -6.31
N THR A 53 17.96 17.76 -6.32
CA THR A 53 17.37 18.33 -5.09
C THR A 53 16.24 17.49 -4.51
N ARG A 54 15.83 16.42 -5.21
CA ARG A 54 14.75 15.47 -4.80
C ARG A 54 13.43 16.19 -4.54
N VAL A 55 13.04 17.04 -5.47
CA VAL A 55 11.80 17.80 -5.45
C VAL A 55 10.84 17.28 -6.51
N LEU A 56 9.58 17.06 -6.13
CA LEU A 56 8.46 16.79 -7.04
C LEU A 56 7.47 17.94 -6.97
N VAL A 57 6.96 18.36 -8.12
CA VAL A 57 5.85 19.30 -8.26
C VAL A 57 4.72 18.60 -8.99
N LEU A 58 3.58 18.49 -8.34
CA LEU A 58 2.38 17.82 -8.84
C LEU A 58 1.22 18.80 -8.90
N ASP A 59 0.28 18.60 -9.82
CA ASP A 59 -1.01 19.25 -9.72
C ASP A 59 -1.72 18.80 -8.43
N ARG A 60 -2.28 19.76 -7.71
CA ARG A 60 -3.10 19.46 -6.54
C ARG A 60 -4.45 18.93 -7.00
N VAL A 61 -4.83 17.74 -6.55
CA VAL A 61 -6.21 17.26 -6.71
C VAL A 61 -7.13 17.98 -5.72
N PRO A 62 -8.33 18.41 -6.13
CA PRO A 62 -9.28 19.07 -5.24
C PRO A 62 -9.91 18.07 -4.27
N GLY A 63 -10.43 18.59 -3.14
CA GLY A 63 -11.15 17.81 -2.13
C GLY A 63 -10.41 17.73 -0.80
N ARG A 64 -10.92 16.87 0.07
CA ARG A 64 -10.39 16.59 1.42
C ARG A 64 -9.99 15.12 1.55
N LEU A 65 -9.07 14.83 2.46
CA LEU A 65 -8.72 13.45 2.79
C LEU A 65 -9.95 12.70 3.31
N ALA A 66 -10.11 11.44 2.89
CA ALA A 66 -11.19 10.59 3.38
C ALA A 66 -10.97 10.20 4.85
N LEU A 67 -9.71 10.00 5.27
CA LEU A 67 -9.37 9.63 6.64
C LEU A 67 -9.93 10.64 7.65
N GLY A 68 -10.62 10.14 8.68
CA GLY A 68 -11.23 10.95 9.74
C GLY A 68 -12.52 11.67 9.31
N THR A 69 -13.08 11.36 8.16
CA THR A 69 -14.37 11.89 7.67
C THR A 69 -15.36 10.75 7.42
N PRO A 70 -16.67 11.02 7.21
CA PRO A 70 -17.62 9.98 6.83
C PRO A 70 -17.24 9.20 5.58
N ASP A 71 -16.49 9.81 4.65
CA ASP A 71 -16.03 9.18 3.41
C ASP A 71 -15.12 7.96 3.68
N GLU A 72 -14.45 7.92 4.83
CA GLU A 72 -13.60 6.77 5.25
C GLU A 72 -14.38 5.48 5.37
N HIS A 73 -15.65 5.58 5.77
CA HIS A 73 -16.54 4.44 6.03
C HIS A 73 -17.71 4.37 5.03
N ASP A 74 -17.64 5.09 3.91
CA ASP A 74 -18.68 5.08 2.88
C ASP A 74 -18.42 3.93 1.88
N PRO A 75 -19.33 2.93 1.76
CA PRO A 75 -19.22 1.87 0.76
C PRO A 75 -19.11 2.40 -0.68
N ALA A 76 -19.72 3.54 -1.00
CA ALA A 76 -19.63 4.13 -2.33
C ALA A 76 -18.22 4.64 -2.64
N VAL A 77 -17.53 5.19 -1.64
CA VAL A 77 -16.12 5.60 -1.74
C VAL A 77 -15.22 4.38 -1.88
N HIS A 78 -15.45 3.31 -1.08
CA HIS A 78 -14.69 2.06 -1.20
C HIS A 78 -14.88 1.40 -2.58
N ARG A 79 -16.10 1.42 -3.14
CA ARG A 79 -16.34 0.94 -4.51
C ARG A 79 -15.52 1.72 -5.54
N GLN A 80 -15.50 3.05 -5.44
CA GLN A 80 -14.66 3.87 -6.32
C GLN A 80 -13.17 3.58 -6.13
N ALA A 81 -12.73 3.37 -4.89
CA ALA A 81 -11.35 3.00 -4.57
C ALA A 81 -10.94 1.68 -5.24
N GLY A 82 -11.81 0.67 -5.21
CA GLY A 82 -11.61 -0.58 -5.93
C GLY A 82 -11.46 -0.36 -7.44
N ALA A 83 -12.39 0.37 -8.05
CA ALA A 83 -12.36 0.66 -9.49
C ALA A 83 -11.13 1.47 -9.92
N LEU A 84 -10.67 2.41 -9.09
CA LEU A 84 -9.48 3.21 -9.37
C LEU A 84 -8.20 2.37 -9.26
N LEU A 85 -8.10 1.56 -8.21
CA LEU A 85 -6.97 0.66 -8.02
C LEU A 85 -6.88 -0.38 -9.16
N ARG A 86 -8.01 -0.92 -9.61
CA ARG A 86 -8.06 -1.83 -10.76
C ARG A 86 -7.44 -1.21 -12.00
N ARG A 87 -7.74 0.07 -12.30
CA ARG A 87 -7.15 0.76 -13.47
C ARG A 87 -5.63 0.89 -13.36
N LEU A 88 -5.12 1.12 -12.16
CA LEU A 88 -3.67 1.15 -11.93
C LEU A 88 -3.06 -0.22 -12.22
N HIS A 89 -3.66 -1.29 -11.68
CA HIS A 89 -3.15 -2.66 -11.80
C HIS A 89 -3.25 -3.21 -13.22
N ASP A 90 -4.30 -2.87 -13.97
CA ASP A 90 -4.55 -3.43 -15.31
C ASP A 90 -3.62 -2.90 -16.41
N GLN A 91 -2.78 -1.93 -16.11
CA GLN A 91 -1.87 -1.37 -17.12
C GLN A 91 -0.88 -2.40 -17.67
N THR A 92 -0.45 -3.33 -16.84
CA THR A 92 0.41 -4.44 -17.22
C THR A 92 0.43 -5.51 -16.14
N ALA A 93 0.68 -6.74 -16.55
CA ALA A 93 0.96 -7.86 -15.65
C ALA A 93 2.19 -8.61 -16.18
N ARG A 94 3.12 -8.93 -15.28
CA ARG A 94 4.32 -9.67 -15.65
C ARG A 94 4.62 -10.73 -14.60
N THR A 95 5.21 -11.84 -15.04
CA THR A 95 5.71 -12.87 -14.11
C THR A 95 7.07 -12.43 -13.55
N ASP A 96 7.18 -12.42 -12.23
CA ASP A 96 8.45 -12.19 -11.53
C ASP A 96 8.88 -13.51 -10.86
N PRO A 97 9.98 -14.13 -11.32
CA PRO A 97 10.44 -15.40 -10.79
C PRO A 97 11.14 -15.26 -9.42
N THR A 98 11.55 -14.06 -9.04
CA THR A 98 12.38 -13.82 -7.86
C THR A 98 11.65 -13.11 -6.72
N TYR A 99 10.49 -12.52 -6.99
CA TYR A 99 9.76 -11.72 -6.01
C TYR A 99 9.48 -12.48 -4.70
N ALA A 100 8.97 -13.71 -4.80
CA ALA A 100 8.60 -14.51 -3.62
C ALA A 100 9.83 -14.86 -2.77
N GLU A 101 10.97 -15.19 -3.40
CA GLU A 101 12.24 -15.43 -2.72
C GLU A 101 12.79 -14.19 -2.04
N GLN A 102 12.79 -13.06 -2.73
CA GLN A 102 13.25 -11.79 -2.18
C GLN A 102 12.43 -11.36 -0.96
N GLU A 103 11.12 -11.54 -1.01
CA GLU A 103 10.25 -11.19 0.11
C GLU A 103 10.39 -12.19 1.28
N GLN A 104 10.64 -13.47 1.03
CA GLN A 104 10.99 -14.44 2.06
C GLN A 104 12.30 -14.04 2.76
N ALA A 105 13.35 -13.74 1.99
CA ALA A 105 14.64 -13.31 2.52
C ALA A 105 14.51 -12.00 3.33
N LYS A 106 13.74 -11.04 2.82
CA LYS A 106 13.46 -9.78 3.53
C LYS A 106 12.73 -10.00 4.85
N THR A 107 11.72 -10.88 4.88
CA THR A 107 10.99 -11.20 6.11
C THR A 107 11.90 -11.89 7.11
N THR A 108 12.75 -12.81 6.66
CA THR A 108 13.77 -13.44 7.51
C THR A 108 14.72 -12.39 8.12
N ALA A 109 15.24 -11.47 7.30
CA ALA A 109 16.14 -10.42 7.77
C ALA A 109 15.45 -9.43 8.74
N GLN A 110 14.14 -9.20 8.61
CA GLN A 110 13.39 -8.39 9.56
C GLN A 110 13.35 -9.03 10.96
N LEU A 111 13.25 -10.35 11.04
CA LEU A 111 13.30 -11.08 12.33
C LEU A 111 14.68 -11.07 13.00
N ASP A 112 15.73 -10.65 12.31
CA ASP A 112 17.08 -10.47 12.85
C ASP A 112 17.35 -9.03 13.35
N ARG A 113 16.42 -8.10 13.07
CA ARG A 113 16.48 -6.71 13.54
C ARG A 113 16.00 -6.60 14.99
N ARG A 114 16.14 -5.42 15.59
CA ARG A 114 15.57 -5.16 16.93
C ARG A 114 14.04 -5.12 16.83
N HIS A 115 13.39 -5.89 17.69
CA HIS A 115 11.93 -5.95 17.83
C HIS A 115 11.54 -6.49 19.21
N ARG A 116 10.23 -6.45 19.55
CA ARG A 116 9.65 -7.04 20.75
C ARG A 116 8.69 -8.20 20.45
N ILE A 117 8.79 -8.81 19.26
CA ILE A 117 8.01 -10.02 18.96
C ILE A 117 8.48 -11.14 19.90
N PRO A 118 7.57 -11.82 20.63
CA PRO A 118 7.90 -12.92 21.52
C PRO A 118 8.66 -14.06 20.81
N ALA A 119 9.60 -14.70 21.51
CA ALA A 119 10.48 -15.69 20.91
C ALA A 119 9.71 -16.87 20.28
N GLU A 120 8.66 -17.33 20.94
CA GLU A 120 7.80 -18.41 20.43
C GLU A 120 7.11 -18.05 19.10
N ARG A 121 6.74 -16.78 18.92
CA ARG A 121 6.16 -16.28 17.66
C ARG A 121 7.22 -16.16 16.57
N VAL A 122 8.42 -15.70 16.92
CA VAL A 122 9.56 -15.69 16.00
C VAL A 122 9.86 -17.08 15.48
N GLU A 123 9.89 -18.09 16.37
CA GLU A 123 10.10 -19.48 15.98
C GLU A 123 8.98 -20.00 15.08
N ALA A 124 7.72 -19.69 15.39
CA ALA A 124 6.58 -20.06 14.56
C ALA A 124 6.68 -19.44 13.14
N VAL A 125 7.02 -18.14 13.03
CA VAL A 125 7.26 -17.49 11.74
C VAL A 125 8.40 -18.17 10.98
N ARG A 126 9.54 -18.42 11.64
CA ARG A 126 10.67 -19.12 11.02
C ARG A 126 10.29 -20.51 10.52
N ALA A 127 9.45 -21.24 11.27
CA ALA A 127 8.95 -22.55 10.82
C ALA A 127 8.07 -22.45 9.57
N VAL A 128 7.22 -21.40 9.45
CA VAL A 128 6.44 -21.13 8.24
C VAL A 128 7.38 -20.77 7.08
N LEU A 129 8.35 -19.86 7.31
CA LEU A 129 9.34 -19.47 6.30
C LEU A 129 10.13 -20.67 5.77
N ALA A 130 10.56 -21.58 6.65
CA ALA A 130 11.31 -22.78 6.26
C ALA A 130 10.52 -23.76 5.36
N ARG A 131 9.20 -23.77 5.49
CA ARG A 131 8.30 -24.60 4.67
C ARG A 131 7.89 -23.93 3.38
N PHE A 132 7.99 -22.59 3.30
CA PHE A 132 7.61 -21.85 2.11
C PHE A 132 8.50 -22.24 0.92
N ARG A 133 7.87 -22.43 -0.22
CA ARG A 133 8.56 -22.73 -1.49
C ARG A 133 8.26 -21.60 -2.46
N PRO A 134 9.20 -20.68 -2.67
CA PRO A 134 9.03 -19.58 -3.61
C PRO A 134 8.71 -20.09 -5.01
N THR A 135 7.69 -19.51 -5.62
CA THR A 135 7.31 -19.76 -7.01
C THR A 135 7.19 -18.41 -7.74
N PRO A 136 7.33 -18.42 -9.08
CA PRO A 136 7.06 -17.21 -9.85
C PRO A 136 5.67 -16.66 -9.56
N VAL A 137 5.56 -15.34 -9.41
CA VAL A 137 4.30 -14.65 -9.13
C VAL A 137 3.98 -13.61 -10.19
N THR A 138 2.70 -13.38 -10.44
CA THR A 138 2.27 -12.25 -11.25
C THR A 138 2.33 -10.97 -10.44
N VAL A 139 3.04 -9.97 -10.96
CA VAL A 139 3.15 -8.64 -10.38
C VAL A 139 2.57 -7.58 -11.32
N VAL A 140 1.97 -6.56 -10.73
CA VAL A 140 1.32 -5.43 -11.41
C VAL A 140 1.86 -4.11 -10.81
N PRO A 141 1.68 -2.96 -11.47
CA PRO A 141 1.97 -1.68 -10.84
C PRO A 141 1.04 -1.47 -9.63
N THR A 142 1.58 -1.35 -8.42
CA THR A 142 0.84 -1.18 -7.18
C THR A 142 1.07 0.19 -6.57
N HIS A 143 0.09 0.71 -5.84
CA HIS A 143 0.22 1.94 -5.05
C HIS A 143 1.15 1.74 -3.84
N GLY A 144 1.02 0.61 -3.16
CA GLY A 144 1.85 0.21 -2.02
C GLY A 144 1.44 0.80 -0.68
N ASP A 145 0.42 1.67 -0.66
CA ASP A 145 -0.16 2.25 0.55
C ASP A 145 -1.61 2.66 0.32
N TRP A 146 -2.43 1.75 -0.23
CA TRP A 146 -3.80 1.99 -0.63
C TRP A 146 -4.72 2.00 0.58
N GLN A 147 -5.15 3.19 1.02
CA GLN A 147 -6.00 3.38 2.20
C GLN A 147 -6.54 4.82 2.27
N PRO A 148 -7.56 5.13 3.11
CA PRO A 148 -8.24 6.43 3.20
C PRO A 148 -7.35 7.65 3.42
N ARG A 149 -6.18 7.50 4.05
CA ARG A 149 -5.23 8.61 4.22
C ARG A 149 -4.59 9.07 2.90
N ASN A 150 -4.70 8.25 1.85
CA ASN A 150 -4.20 8.54 0.50
C ASN A 150 -5.35 8.71 -0.51
N TRP A 151 -6.58 8.84 -0.01
CA TRP A 151 -7.76 9.10 -0.79
C TRP A 151 -8.25 10.54 -0.54
N VAL A 152 -8.54 11.26 -1.61
CA VAL A 152 -9.12 12.60 -1.57
C VAL A 152 -10.49 12.54 -2.19
N VAL A 153 -11.50 13.04 -1.47
CA VAL A 153 -12.90 13.06 -1.94
C VAL A 153 -13.36 14.51 -2.14
N ASP A 154 -13.99 14.76 -3.28
CA ASP A 154 -14.55 16.03 -3.69
C ASP A 154 -15.85 15.79 -4.46
N ASP A 155 -16.97 16.32 -3.97
CA ASP A 155 -18.31 16.10 -4.51
C ASP A 155 -18.61 14.61 -4.77
N GLY A 156 -18.29 13.73 -3.80
CA GLY A 156 -18.49 12.29 -3.89
C GLY A 156 -17.56 11.55 -4.86
N ARG A 157 -16.58 12.24 -5.46
CA ARG A 157 -15.60 11.65 -6.36
C ARG A 157 -14.27 11.42 -5.66
N LEU A 158 -13.81 10.18 -5.68
CA LEU A 158 -12.52 9.76 -5.11
C LEU A 158 -11.36 10.00 -6.09
N ARG A 159 -10.23 10.44 -5.54
CA ARG A 159 -8.94 10.58 -6.22
C ARG A 159 -7.83 10.03 -5.34
N ALA A 160 -6.74 9.59 -5.96
CA ALA A 160 -5.58 9.03 -5.26
C ALA A 160 -4.43 10.03 -5.19
N ILE A 161 -3.69 9.97 -4.07
CA ILE A 161 -2.46 10.73 -3.85
C ILE A 161 -1.39 9.81 -3.25
N ASP A 162 -0.14 10.27 -3.27
CA ASP A 162 1.00 9.68 -2.56
C ASP A 162 1.41 8.27 -3.04
N LEU A 163 1.98 8.21 -4.24
CA LEU A 163 2.57 6.99 -4.79
C LEU A 163 4.01 6.72 -4.32
N GLY A 164 4.43 7.29 -3.18
CA GLY A 164 5.77 7.12 -2.63
C GLY A 164 6.15 5.69 -2.28
N ARG A 165 5.19 4.76 -2.25
CA ARG A 165 5.42 3.33 -2.07
C ARG A 165 5.19 2.50 -3.33
N PHE A 166 5.06 3.15 -4.49
CA PHE A 166 4.89 2.48 -5.77
C PHE A 166 5.95 1.40 -6.00
N ALA A 167 5.53 0.24 -6.49
CA ALA A 167 6.39 -0.83 -7.00
C ALA A 167 5.56 -1.86 -7.77
N PHE A 168 6.24 -2.78 -8.44
CA PHE A 168 5.60 -3.98 -8.99
C PHE A 168 5.47 -5.04 -7.91
N ARG A 169 4.24 -5.46 -7.60
CA ARG A 169 3.90 -6.46 -6.58
C ARG A 169 2.66 -7.25 -7.00
N PRO A 170 2.36 -8.40 -6.35
CA PRO A 170 1.03 -9.02 -6.48
C PRO A 170 -0.07 -8.03 -6.11
N ALA A 171 -1.13 -7.97 -6.90
CA ALA A 171 -2.24 -7.03 -6.74
C ALA A 171 -2.82 -7.02 -5.31
N ALA A 172 -2.93 -8.20 -4.70
CA ALA A 172 -3.46 -8.35 -3.34
C ALA A 172 -2.66 -7.59 -2.26
N THR A 173 -1.41 -7.20 -2.52
CA THR A 173 -0.60 -6.46 -1.54
C THR A 173 -1.16 -5.07 -1.22
N ASP A 174 -1.87 -4.44 -2.16
CA ASP A 174 -2.51 -3.15 -1.90
C ASP A 174 -3.76 -3.25 -1.01
N LEU A 175 -4.26 -4.47 -0.78
CA LEU A 175 -5.45 -4.70 0.05
C LEU A 175 -5.12 -4.86 1.54
N THR A 176 -3.85 -5.06 1.90
CA THR A 176 -3.45 -5.42 3.26
C THR A 176 -3.86 -4.38 4.31
N ARG A 177 -3.71 -3.09 4.00
CA ARG A 177 -4.08 -2.00 4.91
C ARG A 177 -5.58 -1.92 5.12
N LEU A 178 -6.36 -2.04 4.05
CA LEU A 178 -7.81 -2.02 4.12
C LEU A 178 -8.35 -3.21 4.91
N ALA A 179 -7.80 -4.40 4.68
CA ALA A 179 -8.22 -5.61 5.39
C ALA A 179 -8.08 -5.47 6.90
N VAL A 180 -6.95 -4.93 7.37
CA VAL A 180 -6.64 -4.82 8.81
C VAL A 180 -7.30 -3.61 9.47
N LEU A 181 -7.35 -2.46 8.78
CA LEU A 181 -7.78 -1.20 9.39
C LEU A 181 -9.27 -0.94 9.25
N HIS A 182 -9.94 -1.52 8.25
CA HIS A 182 -11.33 -1.21 7.91
C HIS A 182 -12.21 -2.45 7.79
N TRP A 183 -11.87 -3.41 6.95
CA TRP A 183 -12.78 -4.49 6.55
C TRP A 183 -13.10 -5.48 7.64
N GLN A 184 -12.14 -5.79 8.54
CA GLN A 184 -12.41 -6.64 9.70
C GLN A 184 -13.47 -6.05 10.65
N HIS A 185 -13.68 -4.73 10.62
CA HIS A 185 -14.66 -4.02 11.43
C HIS A 185 -15.96 -3.75 10.68
N ASP A 186 -15.90 -3.66 9.34
CA ASP A 186 -17.05 -3.43 8.46
C ASP A 186 -16.90 -4.21 7.14
N PRO A 187 -17.42 -5.44 7.06
CA PRO A 187 -17.35 -6.26 5.85
C PRO A 187 -18.11 -5.68 4.64
N ALA A 188 -19.02 -4.73 4.85
CA ALA A 188 -19.70 -4.08 3.73
C ALA A 188 -18.75 -3.22 2.89
N LEU A 189 -17.72 -2.64 3.53
CA LEU A 189 -16.67 -1.89 2.83
C LEU A 189 -15.83 -2.80 1.93
N GLU A 190 -15.51 -4.02 2.41
CA GLU A 190 -14.81 -5.01 1.62
C GLU A 190 -15.64 -5.42 0.40
N THR A 191 -16.89 -5.76 0.61
CA THR A 191 -17.83 -6.14 -0.47
C THR A 191 -17.89 -5.04 -1.52
N ALA A 192 -18.10 -3.79 -1.10
CA ALA A 192 -18.17 -2.65 -2.01
C ALA A 192 -16.87 -2.43 -2.79
N PHE A 193 -15.73 -2.59 -2.12
CA PHE A 193 -14.42 -2.45 -2.76
C PHE A 193 -14.19 -3.55 -3.81
N ILE A 194 -14.45 -4.82 -3.47
CA ILE A 194 -14.27 -5.97 -4.37
C ILE A 194 -15.21 -5.86 -5.58
N ASP A 195 -16.45 -5.42 -5.38
CA ASP A 195 -17.37 -5.10 -6.48
C ASP A 195 -16.77 -4.04 -7.43
N GLY A 196 -16.27 -2.95 -6.87
CA GLY A 196 -15.65 -1.89 -7.65
C GLY A 196 -14.38 -2.31 -8.37
N TYR A 197 -13.58 -3.17 -7.74
CA TYR A 197 -12.36 -3.74 -8.32
C TYR A 197 -12.67 -4.74 -9.45
N GLY A 198 -13.87 -5.34 -9.44
CA GLY A 198 -14.32 -6.28 -10.47
C GLY A 198 -13.89 -7.73 -10.23
N GLY A 199 -13.68 -8.10 -8.97
CA GLY A 199 -13.33 -9.44 -8.51
C GLY A 199 -12.21 -9.42 -7.47
N ASP A 200 -12.12 -10.48 -6.67
CA ASP A 200 -11.11 -10.56 -5.60
C ASP A 200 -9.75 -10.99 -6.18
N PRO A 201 -8.69 -10.17 -6.06
CA PRO A 201 -7.36 -10.54 -6.54
C PRO A 201 -6.60 -11.48 -5.58
N ARG A 202 -7.17 -11.80 -4.43
CA ARG A 202 -6.55 -12.66 -3.42
C ARG A 202 -6.77 -14.14 -3.79
N THR A 203 -5.74 -14.96 -3.58
CA THR A 203 -5.87 -16.41 -3.47
C THR A 203 -5.53 -16.82 -2.03
N PRO A 204 -6.18 -17.85 -1.45
CA PRO A 204 -6.00 -18.18 -0.03
C PRO A 204 -4.54 -18.31 0.41
N ASP A 205 -3.73 -19.08 -0.35
CA ASP A 205 -2.33 -19.34 0.00
C ASP A 205 -1.46 -18.09 -0.12
N ALA A 206 -1.58 -17.34 -1.22
CA ALA A 206 -0.81 -16.12 -1.41
C ALA A 206 -1.23 -15.06 -0.39
N TRP A 207 -2.52 -14.99 -0.05
CA TRP A 207 -3.02 -14.02 0.91
C TRP A 207 -2.49 -14.27 2.32
N ARG A 208 -2.54 -15.52 2.82
CA ARG A 208 -1.93 -15.90 4.12
C ARG A 208 -0.46 -15.48 4.19
N TRP A 209 0.29 -15.73 3.12
CA TRP A 209 1.69 -15.35 3.02
C TRP A 209 1.90 -13.83 3.05
N ILE A 210 1.08 -13.07 2.30
CA ILE A 210 1.14 -11.60 2.30
C ILE A 210 0.84 -11.05 3.69
N GLN A 211 -0.19 -11.57 4.37
CA GLN A 211 -0.56 -11.13 5.73
C GLN A 211 0.57 -11.39 6.74
N LEU A 212 1.19 -12.56 6.71
CA LEU A 212 2.31 -12.88 7.61
C LEU A 212 3.47 -11.90 7.45
N ARG A 213 3.85 -11.61 6.22
CA ARG A 213 4.93 -10.67 5.91
C ARG A 213 4.60 -9.25 6.37
N GLU A 214 3.38 -8.79 6.11
CA GLU A 214 2.92 -7.47 6.55
C GLU A 214 2.91 -7.37 8.08
N ALA A 215 2.48 -8.40 8.77
CA ALA A 215 2.48 -8.45 10.23
C ALA A 215 3.89 -8.32 10.80
N VAL A 216 4.84 -9.13 10.32
CA VAL A 216 6.26 -9.05 10.73
C VAL A 216 6.82 -7.67 10.43
N GLY A 217 6.62 -7.17 9.21
CA GLY A 217 7.12 -5.86 8.79
C GLY A 217 6.56 -4.72 9.64
N THR A 218 5.28 -4.79 10.00
CA THR A 218 4.59 -3.79 10.82
C THR A 218 5.15 -3.80 12.26
N ALA A 219 5.24 -4.97 12.90
CA ALA A 219 5.73 -5.09 14.27
C ALA A 219 7.20 -4.62 14.41
N VAL A 220 8.06 -5.00 13.46
CA VAL A 220 9.47 -4.63 13.47
C VAL A 220 9.65 -3.13 13.22
N TRP A 221 9.02 -2.60 12.17
CA TRP A 221 9.16 -1.18 11.83
C TRP A 221 8.58 -0.26 12.91
N ALA A 222 7.40 -0.59 13.45
CA ALA A 222 6.77 0.21 14.49
C ALA A 222 7.64 0.28 15.76
N HIS A 223 8.28 -0.84 16.14
CA HIS A 223 9.25 -0.86 17.22
C HIS A 223 10.43 0.08 16.97
N GLU A 224 11.00 0.07 15.75
CA GLU A 224 12.16 0.90 15.40
C GLU A 224 11.87 2.39 15.43
N VAL A 225 10.65 2.81 15.05
CA VAL A 225 10.24 4.23 15.07
C VAL A 225 9.62 4.64 16.41
N GLY A 226 9.41 3.70 17.34
CA GLY A 226 8.84 3.97 18.66
C GLY A 226 7.33 4.20 18.66
N ASP A 227 6.61 3.70 17.65
CA ASP A 227 5.14 3.77 17.58
C ASP A 227 4.52 2.56 18.29
N ALA A 228 4.25 2.71 19.59
CA ALA A 228 3.75 1.62 20.43
C ALA A 228 2.36 1.12 19.98
N GLY A 229 1.47 2.00 19.54
CA GLY A 229 0.13 1.61 19.09
C GLY A 229 0.18 0.79 17.80
N PHE A 230 1.03 1.19 16.87
CA PHE A 230 1.23 0.48 15.61
C PHE A 230 2.03 -0.83 15.81
N GLU A 231 2.93 -0.88 16.79
CA GLU A 231 3.62 -2.12 17.20
C GLU A 231 2.62 -3.14 17.75
N GLU A 232 1.72 -2.73 18.65
CA GLU A 232 0.66 -3.59 19.19
C GLU A 232 -0.26 -4.11 18.07
N GLN A 233 -0.62 -3.26 17.10
CA GLN A 233 -1.34 -3.70 15.92
C GLN A 233 -0.57 -4.76 15.14
N GLY A 234 0.75 -4.58 14.93
CA GLY A 234 1.61 -5.57 14.28
C GLY A 234 1.61 -6.92 15.01
N HIS A 235 1.60 -6.91 16.34
CA HIS A 235 1.49 -8.14 17.13
C HIS A 235 0.14 -8.84 16.95
N ARG A 236 -0.99 -8.11 16.96
CA ARG A 236 -2.31 -8.70 16.67
C ARG A 236 -2.37 -9.29 15.25
N MET A 237 -1.90 -8.55 14.24
CA MET A 237 -1.81 -9.05 12.87
C MET A 237 -0.99 -10.35 12.79
N LEU A 238 0.08 -10.46 13.59
CA LEU A 238 0.94 -11.65 13.61
C LEU A 238 0.23 -12.85 14.21
N ASP A 239 -0.56 -12.66 15.27
CA ASP A 239 -1.38 -13.71 15.86
C ASP A 239 -2.39 -14.26 14.85
N ASP A 240 -3.13 -13.36 14.19
CA ASP A 240 -4.12 -13.71 13.19
C ASP A 240 -3.47 -14.45 11.99
N ALA A 241 -2.33 -13.94 11.52
CA ALA A 241 -1.61 -14.54 10.40
C ALA A 241 -1.09 -15.95 10.76
N LEU A 242 -0.52 -16.15 11.96
CA LEU A 242 -0.04 -17.47 12.39
C LEU A 242 -1.18 -18.47 12.59
N ALA A 243 -2.34 -18.03 13.11
CA ALA A 243 -3.53 -18.87 13.23
C ALA A 243 -3.99 -19.41 11.88
N ALA A 244 -3.89 -18.61 10.80
CA ALA A 244 -4.24 -19.04 9.45
C ALA A 244 -3.30 -20.10 8.85
N PHE A 245 -2.12 -20.34 9.44
CA PHE A 245 -1.20 -21.42 9.05
C PHE A 245 -1.31 -22.68 9.92
N ALA A 246 -2.05 -22.61 11.04
CA ALA A 246 -2.25 -23.74 11.96
C ALA A 246 -3.43 -24.64 11.58
N GLY A 247 -4.36 -24.16 10.75
CA GLY A 247 -5.50 -24.89 10.20
C GLY A 247 -5.20 -25.41 8.81
#